data_653f6aa30f21a962ee3270f9e4d4e561
#
_entry.id   653f6aa30f21a962ee3270f9e4d4e561
#
_cell.length_a   1.000
_cell.length_b   1.000
_cell.length_c   1.000
_cell.angle_alpha   90.00
_cell.angle_beta   90.00
_cell.angle_gamma   90.00
#
_symmetry.space_group_name_H-M   'P 1'
#
loop_
_entity.id
_entity.type
_entity.pdbx_description
1 polymer ?
#
loop_
_entity_poly.entity_id
_entity_poly.type
_entity_poly.pdbx_seq_one_letter_code
_entity_poly.pdbx_strand_id
1 'polypeptide(L)'
;LDPNAAQLIGRLADGAMRDALSILDTCAGVDNKVDEALVRRMAGVTDRGYLFEISDAIAARDSVAALEKISALRQQSVDMRRLCMELAGHYRNLMLCALPGGTSLLTGTSPEEEAAYLQRKDFPQADAIRAINVFGSALEKMSRGTDQRIELELAVFSLTQPMATATMQAPAASQPVAAAAPQPFTSAPVSAPAPAVAPPVQQPAVPPIQ
;
A
#
# COMPACT_ATOMS: atom_id res chain seq x y z
N LEU A 1 22.25 -3.44 -33.12
CA LEU A 1 21.76 -2.63 -32.06
C LEU A 1 20.84 -1.55 -32.63
N ASP A 2 19.61 -1.50 -32.16
CA ASP A 2 18.62 -0.47 -32.51
C ASP A 2 18.96 0.85 -31.82
N PRO A 3 18.76 2.04 -32.47
CA PRO A 3 19.02 3.33 -31.87
C PRO A 3 18.26 3.58 -30.55
N ASN A 4 17.01 3.14 -30.45
CA ASN A 4 16.21 3.24 -29.23
C ASN A 4 16.76 2.36 -28.10
N ALA A 5 17.21 1.14 -28.46
CA ALA A 5 17.89 0.25 -27.52
C ALA A 5 19.18 0.87 -26.98
N ALA A 6 19.98 1.51 -27.84
CA ALA A 6 21.21 2.18 -27.44
C ALA A 6 20.93 3.34 -26.46
N GLN A 7 19.89 4.16 -26.73
CA GLN A 7 19.48 5.23 -25.83
C GLN A 7 18.99 4.69 -24.48
N LEU A 8 18.21 3.61 -24.49
CA LEU A 8 17.75 2.97 -23.27
C LEU A 8 18.90 2.43 -22.42
N ILE A 9 19.85 1.72 -23.04
CA ILE A 9 21.07 1.22 -22.37
C ILE A 9 21.85 2.38 -21.75
N GLY A 10 22.05 3.49 -22.49
CA GLY A 10 22.76 4.66 -21.98
C GLY A 10 22.07 5.29 -20.76
N ARG A 11 20.76 5.32 -20.75
CA ARG A 11 19.96 5.81 -19.60
C ARG A 11 20.04 4.87 -18.39
N LEU A 12 19.93 3.57 -18.62
CA LEU A 12 20.01 2.57 -17.54
C LEU A 12 21.38 2.51 -16.90
N ALA A 13 22.43 2.82 -17.66
CA ALA A 13 23.80 2.85 -17.18
C ALA A 13 24.18 4.15 -16.46
N ASP A 14 23.30 5.15 -16.43
CA ASP A 14 23.52 6.45 -15.77
C ASP A 14 24.91 7.07 -16.08
N GLY A 15 25.33 6.96 -17.33
CA GLY A 15 26.63 7.45 -17.81
C GLY A 15 27.83 6.52 -17.53
N ALA A 16 27.65 5.39 -16.86
CA ALA A 16 28.70 4.41 -16.61
C ALA A 16 28.89 3.49 -17.84
N MET A 17 29.94 3.70 -18.61
CA MET A 17 30.24 2.93 -19.84
C MET A 17 30.35 1.43 -19.57
N ARG A 18 30.89 1.03 -18.42
CA ARG A 18 31.05 -0.38 -18.06
C ARG A 18 29.69 -1.06 -17.85
N ASP A 19 28.76 -0.37 -17.22
CA ASP A 19 27.42 -0.90 -16.98
C ASP A 19 26.62 -0.96 -18.28
N ALA A 20 26.76 0.04 -19.18
CA ALA A 20 26.18 0.02 -20.49
C ALA A 20 26.65 -1.18 -21.32
N LEU A 21 27.96 -1.45 -21.32
CA LEU A 21 28.53 -2.61 -22.02
C LEU A 21 28.08 -3.93 -21.42
N SER A 22 27.92 -4.02 -20.09
CA SER A 22 27.42 -5.23 -19.42
C SER A 22 25.98 -5.53 -19.79
N ILE A 23 25.12 -4.51 -19.86
CA ILE A 23 23.72 -4.65 -20.31
C ILE A 23 23.69 -5.10 -21.79
N LEU A 24 24.48 -4.45 -22.63
CA LEU A 24 24.57 -4.78 -24.06
C LEU A 24 25.04 -6.21 -24.27
N ASP A 25 26.09 -6.65 -23.57
CA ASP A 25 26.64 -7.99 -23.65
C ASP A 25 25.61 -9.05 -23.24
N THR A 26 24.88 -8.78 -22.16
CA THR A 26 23.78 -9.64 -21.70
C THR A 26 22.68 -9.76 -22.77
N CYS A 27 22.32 -8.67 -23.44
CA CYS A 27 21.33 -8.68 -24.51
C CYS A 27 21.83 -9.40 -25.74
N ALA A 28 23.09 -9.16 -26.17
CA ALA A 28 23.72 -9.79 -27.31
C ALA A 28 23.92 -11.30 -27.13
N GLY A 29 24.04 -11.77 -25.89
CA GLY A 29 24.09 -13.19 -25.56
C GLY A 29 22.76 -13.93 -25.80
N VAL A 30 21.65 -13.20 -25.88
CA VAL A 30 20.31 -13.77 -26.09
C VAL A 30 19.90 -13.71 -27.57
N ASP A 31 20.12 -12.56 -28.22
CA ASP A 31 19.76 -12.37 -29.63
C ASP A 31 20.76 -11.43 -30.32
N ASN A 32 21.07 -11.74 -31.56
CA ASN A 32 21.96 -10.93 -32.42
C ASN A 32 21.33 -9.55 -32.75
N LYS A 33 19.99 -9.43 -32.68
CA LYS A 33 19.26 -8.18 -32.87
C LYS A 33 18.86 -7.63 -31.54
N VAL A 34 19.62 -6.66 -31.02
CA VAL A 34 19.29 -5.98 -29.78
C VAL A 34 18.35 -4.81 -30.09
N ASP A 35 17.06 -5.00 -29.78
CA ASP A 35 16.03 -3.99 -29.84
C ASP A 35 15.65 -3.52 -28.43
N GLU A 36 14.83 -2.47 -28.35
CA GLU A 36 14.40 -1.87 -27.09
C GLU A 36 13.64 -2.88 -26.21
N ALA A 37 12.80 -3.73 -26.81
CA ALA A 37 12.01 -4.73 -26.07
C ALA A 37 12.93 -5.77 -25.40
N LEU A 38 13.99 -6.20 -26.08
CA LEU A 38 14.99 -7.10 -25.52
C LEU A 38 15.73 -6.44 -24.35
N VAL A 39 16.17 -5.18 -24.52
CA VAL A 39 16.86 -4.44 -23.44
C VAL A 39 15.96 -4.29 -22.22
N ARG A 40 14.70 -3.88 -22.40
CA ARG A 40 13.72 -3.77 -21.31
C ARG A 40 13.59 -5.11 -20.56
N ARG A 41 13.44 -6.20 -21.28
CA ARG A 41 13.30 -7.53 -20.70
C ARG A 41 14.56 -7.99 -19.95
N MET A 42 15.75 -7.79 -20.53
CA MET A 42 17.01 -8.24 -19.93
C MET A 42 17.47 -7.37 -18.77
N ALA A 43 17.26 -6.06 -18.85
CA ALA A 43 17.56 -5.13 -17.77
C ALA A 43 16.49 -5.13 -16.66
N GLY A 44 15.42 -5.93 -16.80
CA GLY A 44 14.32 -5.96 -15.84
C GLY A 44 13.51 -4.66 -15.80
N VAL A 45 13.60 -3.85 -16.86
CA VAL A 45 12.76 -2.66 -17.03
C VAL A 45 11.38 -3.17 -17.43
N THR A 46 10.58 -3.43 -16.43
CA THR A 46 9.19 -3.80 -16.62
C THR A 46 8.45 -2.57 -17.15
N ASP A 47 7.66 -2.74 -18.20
CA ASP A 47 6.67 -1.72 -18.56
C ASP A 47 5.74 -1.52 -17.36
N ARG A 48 5.89 -0.37 -16.70
CA ARG A 48 5.11 -0.02 -15.52
C ARG A 48 3.76 0.62 -15.86
N GLY A 49 3.31 0.48 -17.11
CA GLY A 49 2.00 0.96 -17.55
C GLY A 49 0.85 0.48 -16.68
N TYR A 50 0.98 -0.73 -16.12
CA TYR A 50 0.00 -1.28 -15.18
C TYR A 50 -0.21 -0.42 -13.92
N LEU A 51 0.81 0.36 -13.48
CA LEU A 51 0.66 1.27 -12.34
C LEU A 51 -0.32 2.39 -12.65
N PHE A 52 -0.22 2.95 -13.88
CA PHE A 52 -1.15 3.97 -14.35
C PHE A 52 -2.56 3.40 -14.54
N GLU A 53 -2.68 2.18 -15.09
CA GLU A 53 -3.98 1.53 -15.26
C GLU A 53 -4.67 1.27 -13.92
N ILE A 54 -3.93 0.81 -12.91
CA ILE A 54 -4.48 0.59 -11.56
C ILE A 54 -4.85 1.93 -10.92
N SER A 55 -4.00 2.96 -11.01
CA SER A 55 -4.29 4.27 -10.42
C SER A 55 -5.45 4.97 -11.11
N ASP A 56 -5.60 4.84 -12.42
CA ASP A 56 -6.73 5.38 -13.18
C ASP A 56 -8.04 4.67 -12.80
N ALA A 57 -8.03 3.34 -12.61
CA ALA A 57 -9.17 2.58 -12.12
C ALA A 57 -9.56 3.01 -10.68
N ILE A 58 -8.58 3.21 -9.81
CA ILE A 58 -8.82 3.73 -8.45
C ILE A 58 -9.43 5.14 -8.50
N ALA A 59 -8.91 6.03 -9.34
CA ALA A 59 -9.44 7.38 -9.51
C ALA A 59 -10.88 7.37 -10.05
N ALA A 60 -11.18 6.44 -10.97
CA ALA A 60 -12.53 6.20 -11.49
C ALA A 60 -13.46 5.51 -10.46
N ARG A 61 -12.94 5.09 -9.29
CA ARG A 61 -13.65 4.30 -8.27
C ARG A 61 -14.17 2.95 -8.79
N ASP A 62 -13.50 2.42 -9.79
CA ASP A 62 -13.79 1.10 -10.34
C ASP A 62 -12.95 0.04 -9.61
N SER A 63 -13.52 -0.49 -8.52
CA SER A 63 -12.87 -1.52 -7.73
C SER A 63 -12.69 -2.83 -8.51
N VAL A 64 -13.61 -3.14 -9.42
CA VAL A 64 -13.55 -4.38 -10.19
C VAL A 64 -12.39 -4.32 -11.16
N ALA A 65 -12.30 -3.27 -11.98
CA ALA A 65 -11.19 -3.11 -12.92
C ALA A 65 -9.82 -3.10 -12.22
N ALA A 66 -9.69 -2.40 -11.07
CA ALA A 66 -8.46 -2.37 -10.31
C ALA A 66 -8.05 -3.76 -9.79
N LEU A 67 -9.00 -4.53 -9.23
CA LEU A 67 -8.73 -5.88 -8.70
C LEU A 67 -8.46 -6.90 -9.81
N GLU A 68 -9.11 -6.79 -10.97
CA GLU A 68 -8.83 -7.62 -12.14
C GLU A 68 -7.39 -7.42 -12.63
N LYS A 69 -6.89 -6.18 -12.68
CA LYS A 69 -5.48 -5.90 -13.02
C LYS A 69 -4.51 -6.55 -12.04
N ILE A 70 -4.76 -6.45 -10.73
CA ILE A 70 -3.95 -7.12 -9.71
C ILE A 70 -3.98 -8.64 -9.90
N SER A 71 -5.15 -9.21 -10.18
CA SER A 71 -5.29 -10.64 -10.45
C SER A 71 -4.50 -11.09 -11.67
N ALA A 72 -4.53 -10.31 -12.77
CA ALA A 72 -3.76 -10.59 -13.99
C ALA A 72 -2.24 -10.55 -13.72
N LEU A 73 -1.76 -9.54 -13.00
CA LEU A 73 -0.35 -9.43 -12.62
C LEU A 73 0.10 -10.61 -11.74
N ARG A 74 -0.75 -11.06 -10.82
CA ARG A 74 -0.49 -12.25 -10.00
C ARG A 74 -0.35 -13.52 -10.86
N GLN A 75 -1.20 -13.69 -11.88
CA GLN A 75 -1.09 -14.82 -12.82
C GLN A 75 0.24 -14.80 -13.60
N GLN A 76 0.82 -13.61 -13.79
CA GLN A 76 2.14 -13.40 -14.37
C GLN A 76 3.28 -13.56 -13.35
N SER A 77 2.98 -14.06 -12.13
CA SER A 77 3.95 -14.28 -11.05
C SER A 77 4.61 -13.00 -10.52
N VAL A 78 3.93 -11.85 -10.63
CA VAL A 78 4.38 -10.61 -9.99
C VAL A 78 4.24 -10.73 -8.48
N ASP A 79 5.29 -10.37 -7.75
CA ASP A 79 5.27 -10.34 -6.28
C ASP A 79 4.35 -9.22 -5.77
N MET A 80 3.39 -9.58 -4.93
CA MET A 80 2.34 -8.65 -4.47
C MET A 80 2.87 -7.59 -3.52
N ARG A 81 3.89 -7.90 -2.71
CA ARG A 81 4.54 -6.92 -1.86
C ARG A 81 5.33 -5.91 -2.67
N ARG A 82 6.06 -6.38 -3.69
CA ARG A 82 6.77 -5.51 -4.63
C ARG A 82 5.80 -4.60 -5.37
N LEU A 83 4.68 -5.13 -5.87
CA LEU A 83 3.63 -4.34 -6.52
C LEU A 83 3.07 -3.27 -5.58
N CYS A 84 2.86 -3.59 -4.32
CA CYS A 84 2.41 -2.63 -3.30
C CYS A 84 3.43 -1.49 -3.10
N MET A 85 4.74 -1.80 -3.05
CA MET A 85 5.80 -0.79 -2.97
C MET A 85 5.86 0.08 -4.22
N GLU A 86 5.71 -0.51 -5.40
CA GLU A 86 5.69 0.21 -6.68
C GLU A 86 4.48 1.15 -6.78
N LEU A 87 3.30 0.72 -6.32
CA LEU A 87 2.12 1.58 -6.24
C LEU A 87 2.32 2.75 -5.26
N ALA A 88 2.89 2.51 -4.08
CA ALA A 88 3.21 3.60 -3.14
C ALA A 88 4.18 4.62 -3.77
N GLY A 89 5.22 4.15 -4.47
CA GLY A 89 6.16 4.98 -5.22
C GLY A 89 5.48 5.73 -6.37
N HIS A 90 4.58 5.08 -7.09
CA HIS A 90 3.79 5.69 -8.15
C HIS A 90 2.95 6.89 -7.64
N TYR A 91 2.21 6.70 -6.55
CA TYR A 91 1.43 7.79 -5.96
C TYR A 91 2.31 8.92 -5.40
N ARG A 92 3.52 8.60 -4.90
CA ARG A 92 4.51 9.62 -4.55
C ARG A 92 4.90 10.45 -5.79
N ASN A 93 5.13 9.81 -6.91
CA ASN A 93 5.48 10.50 -8.16
C ASN A 93 4.32 11.38 -8.66
N LEU A 94 3.06 10.89 -8.61
CA LEU A 94 1.87 11.69 -8.90
C LEU A 94 1.80 12.93 -7.99
N MET A 95 2.03 12.76 -6.69
CA MET A 95 2.06 13.87 -5.73
C MET A 95 3.15 14.90 -6.07
N LEU A 96 4.34 14.44 -6.43
CA LEU A 96 5.46 15.34 -6.79
C LEU A 96 5.17 16.11 -8.07
N CYS A 97 4.61 15.46 -9.10
CA CYS A 97 4.28 16.14 -10.38
C CYS A 97 3.22 17.22 -10.22
N ALA A 98 2.38 17.15 -9.19
CA ALA A 98 1.41 18.18 -8.87
C ALA A 98 2.05 19.43 -8.20
N LEU A 99 3.32 19.34 -7.79
CA LEU A 99 4.05 20.47 -7.20
C LEU A 99 4.79 21.29 -8.28
N PRO A 100 4.85 22.62 -8.16
CA PRO A 100 5.68 23.44 -9.04
C PRO A 100 7.16 22.99 -8.95
N GLY A 101 7.75 22.59 -10.09
CA GLY A 101 9.12 22.11 -10.15
C GLY A 101 9.35 20.69 -9.57
N GLY A 102 8.30 19.98 -9.17
CA GLY A 102 8.40 18.67 -8.54
C GLY A 102 8.88 17.57 -9.48
N THR A 103 8.83 17.77 -10.79
CA THR A 103 9.34 16.80 -11.78
C THR A 103 10.84 16.54 -11.64
N SER A 104 11.62 17.54 -11.21
CA SER A 104 13.05 17.37 -10.94
C SER A 104 13.36 16.41 -9.78
N LEU A 105 12.35 16.08 -8.98
CA LEU A 105 12.45 15.15 -7.84
C LEU A 105 12.05 13.72 -8.23
N LEU A 106 11.64 13.49 -9.49
CA LEU A 106 11.37 12.15 -10.00
C LEU A 106 12.70 11.40 -10.16
N THR A 107 12.78 10.23 -9.57
CA THR A 107 13.97 9.38 -9.65
C THR A 107 13.57 7.99 -10.15
N GLY A 108 14.38 7.42 -11.04
CA GLY A 108 14.16 6.05 -11.54
C GLY A 108 12.96 5.91 -12.48
N THR A 109 12.52 7.00 -13.10
CA THR A 109 11.46 7.02 -14.13
C THR A 109 12.07 7.06 -15.53
N SER A 110 11.44 6.38 -16.50
CA SER A 110 11.78 6.57 -17.91
C SER A 110 11.19 7.89 -18.42
N PRO A 111 11.68 8.45 -19.55
CA PRO A 111 11.08 9.64 -20.13
C PRO A 111 9.61 9.46 -20.53
N GLU A 112 9.22 8.25 -20.93
CA GLU A 112 7.84 7.90 -21.25
C GLU A 112 6.98 7.92 -19.98
N GLU A 113 7.50 7.37 -18.86
CA GLU A 113 6.84 7.44 -17.56
C GLU A 113 6.74 8.88 -17.06
N GLU A 114 7.81 9.68 -17.21
CA GLU A 114 7.80 11.09 -16.85
C GLU A 114 6.74 11.87 -17.64
N ALA A 115 6.65 11.65 -18.96
CA ALA A 115 5.61 12.24 -19.79
C ALA A 115 4.20 11.82 -19.34
N ALA A 116 4.01 10.56 -18.94
CA ALA A 116 2.75 10.06 -18.43
C ALA A 116 2.37 10.70 -17.08
N TYR A 117 3.36 10.93 -16.20
CA TYR A 117 3.15 11.66 -14.94
C TYR A 117 2.79 13.14 -15.20
N LEU A 118 3.47 13.80 -16.14
CA LEU A 118 3.18 15.19 -16.51
C LEU A 118 1.76 15.38 -17.06
N GLN A 119 1.22 14.38 -17.75
CA GLN A 119 -0.18 14.39 -18.19
C GLN A 119 -1.18 14.35 -17.03
N ARG A 120 -0.74 13.87 -15.85
CA ARG A 120 -1.55 13.72 -14.63
C ARG A 120 -1.19 14.73 -13.52
N LYS A 121 -0.57 15.85 -13.89
CA LYS A 121 -0.16 16.92 -12.94
C LYS A 121 -1.31 17.45 -12.08
N ASP A 122 -2.56 17.35 -12.57
CA ASP A 122 -3.75 17.80 -11.85
C ASP A 122 -4.33 16.73 -10.92
N PHE A 123 -3.58 15.63 -10.68
CA PHE A 123 -4.03 14.58 -9.76
C PHE A 123 -4.19 15.14 -8.34
N PRO A 124 -5.33 14.86 -7.66
CA PRO A 124 -5.60 15.43 -6.34
C PRO A 124 -4.55 15.00 -5.31
N GLN A 125 -3.84 15.96 -4.71
CA GLN A 125 -2.78 15.68 -3.73
C GLN A 125 -3.31 14.91 -2.51
N ALA A 126 -4.53 15.22 -2.06
CA ALA A 126 -5.15 14.53 -0.94
C ALA A 126 -5.33 13.02 -1.22
N ASP A 127 -5.73 12.67 -2.46
CA ASP A 127 -5.89 11.28 -2.87
C ASP A 127 -4.53 10.58 -2.99
N ALA A 128 -3.51 11.26 -3.49
CA ALA A 128 -2.15 10.73 -3.56
C ALA A 128 -1.59 10.44 -2.14
N ILE A 129 -1.72 11.39 -1.22
CA ILE A 129 -1.28 11.21 0.18
C ILE A 129 -2.05 10.07 0.86
N ARG A 130 -3.38 10.01 0.64
CA ARG A 130 -4.21 8.91 1.15
C ARG A 130 -3.73 7.56 0.63
N ALA A 131 -3.45 7.45 -0.67
CA ALA A 131 -2.96 6.22 -1.28
C ALA A 131 -1.60 5.80 -0.71
N ILE A 132 -0.65 6.73 -0.56
CA ILE A 132 0.65 6.45 0.06
C ILE A 132 0.48 5.89 1.47
N ASN A 133 -0.39 6.49 2.29
CA ASN A 133 -0.64 6.02 3.66
C ASN A 133 -1.29 4.64 3.69
N VAL A 134 -2.26 4.37 2.80
CA VAL A 134 -2.96 3.09 2.72
C VAL A 134 -2.01 1.98 2.29
N PHE A 135 -1.20 2.20 1.23
CA PHE A 135 -0.20 1.22 0.80
C PHE A 135 0.93 1.05 1.84
N GLY A 136 1.34 2.12 2.51
CA GLY A 136 2.30 2.04 3.62
C GLY A 136 1.80 1.15 4.76
N SER A 137 0.54 1.30 5.15
CA SER A 137 -0.11 0.45 6.16
C SER A 137 -0.21 -1.02 5.71
N ALA A 138 -0.54 -1.26 4.44
CA ALA A 138 -0.57 -2.61 3.88
C ALA A 138 0.82 -3.26 3.90
N LEU A 139 1.87 -2.53 3.52
CA LEU A 139 3.26 -3.01 3.57
C LEU A 139 3.71 -3.36 4.99
N GLU A 140 3.30 -2.57 5.98
CA GLU A 140 3.58 -2.85 7.38
C GLU A 140 2.94 -4.15 7.84
N LYS A 141 1.66 -4.39 7.49
CA LYS A 141 0.96 -5.63 7.80
C LYS A 141 1.58 -6.84 7.09
N MET A 142 1.92 -6.70 5.80
CA MET A 142 2.65 -7.74 5.05
C MET A 142 3.99 -8.09 5.71
N SER A 143 4.68 -7.11 6.32
CA SER A 143 5.93 -7.33 7.05
C SER A 143 5.73 -8.13 8.34
N ARG A 144 4.53 -8.10 8.90
CA ARG A 144 4.13 -8.87 10.10
C ARG A 144 3.63 -10.27 9.78
N GLY A 145 3.64 -10.67 8.48
CA GLY A 145 3.29 -12.02 8.05
C GLY A 145 1.84 -12.22 7.63
N THR A 146 1.07 -11.15 7.41
CA THR A 146 -0.26 -11.25 6.80
C THR A 146 -0.16 -11.60 5.31
N ASP A 147 -1.24 -12.13 4.75
CA ASP A 147 -1.29 -12.49 3.33
C ASP A 147 -1.13 -11.25 2.44
N GLN A 148 -0.06 -11.24 1.64
CA GLN A 148 0.34 -10.09 0.82
C GLN A 148 -0.73 -9.71 -0.22
N ARG A 149 -1.40 -10.71 -0.77
CA ARG A 149 -2.46 -10.51 -1.75
C ARG A 149 -3.67 -9.84 -1.12
N ILE A 150 -4.13 -10.39 0.00
CA ILE A 150 -5.31 -9.89 0.71
C ILE A 150 -5.08 -8.44 1.15
N GLU A 151 -3.90 -8.14 1.71
CA GLU A 151 -3.58 -6.78 2.15
C GLU A 151 -3.54 -5.77 0.98
N LEU A 152 -3.01 -6.18 -0.17
CA LEU A 152 -3.00 -5.33 -1.37
C LEU A 152 -4.41 -5.12 -1.92
N GLU A 153 -5.21 -6.19 -2.06
CA GLU A 153 -6.59 -6.12 -2.54
C GLU A 153 -7.45 -5.24 -1.62
N LEU A 154 -7.31 -5.35 -0.29
CA LEU A 154 -7.98 -4.50 0.68
C LEU A 154 -7.55 -3.04 0.57
N ALA A 155 -6.25 -2.78 0.39
CA ALA A 155 -5.72 -1.43 0.20
C ALA A 155 -6.36 -0.77 -1.04
N VAL A 156 -6.33 -1.45 -2.17
CA VAL A 156 -6.92 -0.95 -3.44
C VAL A 156 -8.43 -0.78 -3.30
N PHE A 157 -9.14 -1.75 -2.73
CA PHE A 157 -10.57 -1.63 -2.49
C PHE A 157 -10.92 -0.43 -1.61
N SER A 158 -10.16 -0.18 -0.53
CA SER A 158 -10.38 0.96 0.36
C SER A 158 -10.17 2.31 -0.34
N LEU A 159 -9.27 2.36 -1.33
CA LEU A 159 -9.00 3.57 -2.11
C LEU A 159 -10.11 3.86 -3.13
N THR A 160 -10.80 2.85 -3.64
CA THR A 160 -11.94 3.02 -4.55
C THR A 160 -13.21 3.45 -3.82
N GLN A 161 -13.28 3.29 -2.49
CA GLN A 161 -14.42 3.75 -1.72
C GLN A 161 -14.43 5.28 -1.57
N PRO A 162 -15.59 5.94 -1.65
CA PRO A 162 -15.67 7.35 -1.33
C PRO A 162 -15.15 7.55 0.10
N MET A 163 -14.39 8.63 0.32
CA MET A 163 -14.11 9.03 1.69
C MET A 163 -15.45 9.22 2.39
N ALA A 164 -15.78 8.33 3.34
CA ALA A 164 -16.77 8.67 4.33
C ALA A 164 -16.23 9.94 4.99
N THR A 165 -16.82 11.09 4.67
CA THR A 165 -16.70 12.25 5.53
C THR A 165 -17.11 11.71 6.89
N ALA A 166 -16.15 11.53 7.79
CA ALA A 166 -16.45 11.33 9.19
C ALA A 166 -17.24 12.57 9.59
N THR A 167 -18.54 12.48 9.41
CA THR A 167 -19.47 13.33 10.15
C THR A 167 -19.12 12.98 11.58
N MET A 168 -18.31 13.84 12.22
CA MET A 168 -18.21 13.85 13.66
C MET A 168 -19.66 13.97 14.12
N GLN A 169 -20.30 12.82 14.39
CA GLN A 169 -21.46 12.82 15.25
C GLN A 169 -20.94 13.44 16.52
N ALA A 170 -21.23 14.73 16.66
CA ALA A 170 -21.13 15.39 17.94
C ALA A 170 -21.84 14.44 18.92
N PRO A 171 -21.19 14.11 20.05
CA PRO A 171 -21.84 13.28 21.05
C PRO A 171 -23.21 13.91 21.31
N ALA A 172 -24.26 13.14 21.04
CA ALA A 172 -25.64 13.59 21.26
C ALA A 172 -25.67 14.24 22.65
N ALA A 173 -25.95 15.55 22.67
CA ALA A 173 -26.09 16.28 23.91
C ALA A 173 -27.03 15.48 24.79
N SER A 174 -26.50 14.97 25.87
CA SER A 174 -27.26 14.30 26.92
C SER A 174 -28.46 15.20 27.25
N GLN A 175 -29.65 14.69 26.96
CA GLN A 175 -30.89 15.34 27.36
C GLN A 175 -30.82 15.61 28.86
N PRO A 176 -31.18 16.79 29.35
CA PRO A 176 -31.22 17.04 30.77
C PRO A 176 -32.26 16.10 31.39
N VAL A 177 -31.78 15.17 32.21
CA VAL A 177 -32.65 14.31 33.03
C VAL A 177 -33.39 15.25 33.97
N ALA A 178 -34.71 15.33 33.80
CA ALA A 178 -35.59 16.06 34.70
C ALA A 178 -35.37 15.58 36.15
N ALA A 179 -35.10 16.53 37.02
CA ALA A 179 -34.89 16.29 38.44
C ALA A 179 -36.11 15.59 39.03
N ALA A 180 -35.98 14.32 39.39
CA ALA A 180 -36.94 13.63 40.24
C ALA A 180 -36.72 14.06 41.69
N ALA A 181 -37.80 14.47 42.34
CA ALA A 181 -37.85 14.92 43.73
C ALA A 181 -37.35 13.85 44.72
N PRO A 182 -36.74 14.21 45.84
CA PRO A 182 -36.22 13.29 46.84
C PRO A 182 -37.33 12.55 47.56
N GLN A 183 -37.30 11.21 47.54
CA GLN A 183 -38.14 10.38 48.42
C GLN A 183 -37.42 10.11 49.73
N PRO A 184 -38.15 10.06 50.88
CA PRO A 184 -37.55 9.89 52.20
C PRO A 184 -37.08 8.44 52.43
N PHE A 185 -35.88 8.33 53.00
CA PHE A 185 -35.26 7.08 53.41
C PHE A 185 -35.99 6.46 54.61
N THR A 186 -36.58 5.27 54.43
CA THR A 186 -36.96 4.40 55.56
C THR A 186 -35.83 3.42 55.84
N SER A 187 -35.27 3.49 57.00
CA SER A 187 -34.22 2.62 57.52
C SER A 187 -34.76 1.22 57.85
N ALA A 188 -34.14 0.16 57.31
CA ALA A 188 -34.30 -1.21 57.77
C ALA A 188 -32.95 -1.79 58.21
N PRO A 189 -32.89 -2.68 59.20
CA PRO A 189 -31.70 -2.96 59.97
C PRO A 189 -30.74 -3.93 59.28
N VAL A 190 -29.45 -3.67 59.53
CA VAL A 190 -28.28 -4.43 59.07
C VAL A 190 -28.25 -5.79 59.74
N SER A 191 -28.25 -6.87 58.94
CA SER A 191 -27.86 -8.21 59.35
C SER A 191 -26.46 -8.52 58.79
N ALA A 192 -25.50 -8.81 59.66
CA ALA A 192 -24.13 -9.08 59.34
C ALA A 192 -23.97 -10.52 58.74
N PRO A 193 -23.19 -10.72 57.69
CA PRO A 193 -22.82 -12.06 57.26
C PRO A 193 -21.53 -12.55 57.93
N ALA A 194 -21.52 -13.81 58.34
CA ALA A 194 -20.41 -14.55 58.91
C ALA A 194 -19.27 -14.84 57.85
N PRO A 195 -18.03 -15.08 58.32
CA PRO A 195 -16.88 -15.26 57.44
C PRO A 195 -16.87 -16.60 56.71
N ALA A 196 -16.71 -16.59 55.40
CA ALA A 196 -16.55 -17.75 54.57
C ALA A 196 -15.09 -18.25 54.59
N VAL A 197 -14.95 -19.53 54.88
CA VAL A 197 -13.70 -20.31 54.91
C VAL A 197 -13.15 -20.50 53.52
N ALA A 198 -11.84 -20.24 53.31
CA ALA A 198 -11.13 -20.44 52.04
C ALA A 198 -10.89 -21.93 51.80
N PRO A 199 -11.02 -22.42 50.56
CA PRO A 199 -10.63 -23.78 50.20
C PRO A 199 -9.09 -23.96 50.03
N PRO A 200 -8.54 -25.17 50.30
CA PRO A 200 -7.10 -25.40 50.29
C PRO A 200 -6.50 -25.45 48.88
N VAL A 201 -5.30 -24.87 48.77
CA VAL A 201 -4.46 -24.87 47.57
C VAL A 201 -3.92 -26.26 47.32
N GLN A 202 -4.22 -26.87 46.17
CA GLN A 202 -3.57 -28.10 45.68
C GLN A 202 -2.24 -27.73 45.00
N GLN A 203 -1.14 -28.32 45.52
CA GLN A 203 0.18 -28.31 44.90
C GLN A 203 0.23 -29.23 43.66
N PRO A 204 0.85 -28.84 42.56
CA PRO A 204 1.08 -29.77 41.46
C PRO A 204 2.24 -30.72 41.77
N ALA A 205 2.00 -32.00 41.53
CA ALA A 205 2.96 -33.08 41.66
C ALA A 205 4.02 -33.02 40.56
N VAL A 206 5.29 -33.19 40.96
CA VAL A 206 6.46 -33.32 40.09
C VAL A 206 6.54 -34.78 39.59
N PRO A 207 6.71 -35.05 38.28
CA PRO A 207 6.97 -36.43 37.81
C PRO A 207 8.43 -36.82 38.00
N PRO A 208 8.73 -38.15 38.28
CA PRO A 208 10.09 -38.61 38.48
C PRO A 208 10.86 -38.80 37.17
N ILE A 209 12.15 -38.51 37.24
CA ILE A 209 13.17 -38.72 36.21
C ILE A 209 13.51 -40.23 36.15
N GLN A 210 13.45 -40.80 34.96
CA GLN A 210 14.25 -41.94 34.53
C GLN A 210 14.95 -41.59 33.21
#